data_b16769cdc7cbdfeb1390b1ad4712b720
#
_entry.id   b16769cdc7cbdfeb1390b1ad4712b720
#
_cell.length_a   1.000
_cell.length_b   1.000
_cell.length_c   1.000
_cell.angle_alpha   90.00
_cell.angle_beta   90.00
_cell.angle_gamma   90.00
#
_symmetry.space_group_name_H-M   'P 1'
#
loop_
_entity.id
_entity.type
_entity.pdbx_description
1 polymer ?
#
loop_
_entity_poly.entity_id
_entity_poly.type
_entity_poly.pdbx_seq_one_letter_code
_entity_poly.pdbx_strand_id
1 'polypeptide(L)'
;MISVDNITKKYGKKTVFKNINFDITDNEKLLIIGPSGCGKTTLIRCLNGFEKIDGGKILLNGVNIKDIDEVTLKSKVGMVFQNFNLFPHLTVGENIALAPRLLKLGSKSEIDKKVRELLNQVHILDKIDAYPKRLSGGEKQRVAIARALATKPEVILFDEPTSALDPAVINDLLELLDELSKTTTIVVVSHEMDLIKNYADKVLFLKDKKIIEYGTKKDILNSENIDVREFLGKSK
;
A
#
# COMPACT_ATOMS: atom_id res chain seq x y z
N MET A 1 1.41 -11.28 9.25
CA MET A 1 -0.08 -11.31 9.15
C MET A 1 -0.71 -10.10 9.84
N ILE A 2 -1.67 -9.44 9.19
CA ILE A 2 -2.46 -8.36 9.82
C ILE A 2 -3.86 -8.90 10.12
N SER A 3 -4.36 -8.66 11.34
CA SER A 3 -5.75 -8.94 11.70
C SER A 3 -6.45 -7.66 12.14
N VAL A 4 -7.60 -7.40 11.56
CA VAL A 4 -8.43 -6.22 11.80
C VAL A 4 -9.73 -6.68 12.47
N ASP A 5 -9.92 -6.28 13.73
CA ASP A 5 -11.04 -6.73 14.55
C ASP A 5 -11.91 -5.54 14.98
N ASN A 6 -13.12 -5.50 14.42
CA ASN A 6 -14.20 -4.58 14.75
C ASN A 6 -13.79 -3.10 14.77
N ILE A 7 -12.94 -2.67 13.83
CA ILE A 7 -12.45 -1.29 13.84
C ILE A 7 -13.53 -0.30 13.40
N THR A 8 -13.48 0.85 14.05
CA THR A 8 -14.32 2.02 13.77
C THR A 8 -13.43 3.25 13.65
N LYS A 9 -13.70 4.11 12.66
CA LYS A 9 -13.02 5.39 12.47
C LYS A 9 -14.02 6.51 12.31
N LYS A 10 -13.76 7.62 12.99
CA LYS A 10 -14.57 8.84 12.94
C LYS A 10 -13.68 10.08 12.79
N TYR A 11 -14.21 11.12 12.17
CA TYR A 11 -13.68 12.47 12.23
C TYR A 11 -14.76 13.38 12.86
N GLY A 12 -14.57 13.71 14.13
CA GLY A 12 -15.62 14.39 14.93
C GLY A 12 -16.91 13.55 14.96
N LYS A 13 -18.01 14.12 14.48
CA LYS A 13 -19.31 13.42 14.41
C LYS A 13 -19.48 12.54 13.17
N LYS A 14 -18.59 12.65 12.16
CA LYS A 14 -18.71 11.91 10.90
C LYS A 14 -18.03 10.56 11.03
N THR A 15 -18.79 9.47 10.96
CA THR A 15 -18.26 8.11 10.85
C THR A 15 -17.77 7.87 9.42
N VAL A 16 -16.52 7.44 9.28
CA VAL A 16 -15.90 7.03 8.01
C VAL A 16 -16.23 5.58 7.71
N PHE A 17 -15.96 4.71 8.69
CA PHE A 17 -16.35 3.29 8.64
C PHE A 17 -16.55 2.78 10.08
N LYS A 18 -17.27 1.65 10.18
CA LYS A 18 -17.54 0.98 11.46
C LYS A 18 -17.62 -0.52 11.30
N ASN A 19 -17.27 -1.22 12.38
CA ASN A 19 -17.34 -2.68 12.47
C ASN A 19 -16.63 -3.39 11.29
N ILE A 20 -15.44 -2.91 10.93
CA ILE A 20 -14.62 -3.48 9.87
C ILE A 20 -13.83 -4.66 10.42
N ASN A 21 -13.96 -5.82 9.77
CA ASN A 21 -13.27 -7.06 10.15
C ASN A 21 -12.69 -7.72 8.89
N PHE A 22 -11.41 -8.01 8.87
CA PHE A 22 -10.75 -8.81 7.84
C PHE A 22 -9.33 -9.18 8.29
N ASP A 23 -8.76 -10.19 7.62
CA ASP A 23 -7.41 -10.65 7.87
C ASP A 23 -6.58 -10.61 6.57
N ILE A 24 -5.29 -10.31 6.70
CA ILE A 24 -4.32 -10.37 5.60
C ILE A 24 -3.24 -11.38 6.00
N THR A 25 -3.02 -12.39 5.16
CA THR A 25 -1.99 -13.40 5.38
C THR A 25 -0.63 -12.93 4.85
N ASP A 26 0.44 -13.61 5.24
CA ASP A 26 1.79 -13.28 4.76
C ASP A 26 1.89 -13.51 3.24
N ASN A 27 2.57 -12.60 2.55
CA ASN A 27 2.77 -12.61 1.09
C ASN A 27 1.48 -12.56 0.27
N GLU A 28 0.36 -12.14 0.86
CA GLU A 28 -0.93 -11.98 0.18
C GLU A 28 -1.02 -10.64 -0.55
N LYS A 29 -1.64 -10.62 -1.71
CA LYS A 29 -2.00 -9.42 -2.48
C LYS A 29 -3.46 -9.07 -2.22
N LEU A 30 -3.70 -8.16 -1.26
CA LEU A 30 -5.03 -7.64 -0.97
C LEU A 30 -5.32 -6.38 -1.78
N LEU A 31 -6.42 -6.36 -2.52
CA LEU A 31 -6.94 -5.19 -3.19
C LEU A 31 -8.16 -4.63 -2.44
N ILE A 32 -8.11 -3.35 -2.07
CA ILE A 32 -9.23 -2.63 -1.45
C ILE A 32 -9.87 -1.74 -2.50
N ILE A 33 -11.13 -2.03 -2.83
CA ILE A 33 -11.91 -1.30 -3.83
C ILE A 33 -13.16 -0.66 -3.22
N GLY A 34 -13.78 0.25 -3.97
CA GLY A 34 -15.03 0.91 -3.59
C GLY A 34 -15.13 2.32 -4.14
N PRO A 35 -16.31 2.97 -4.02
CA PRO A 35 -16.53 4.33 -4.51
C PRO A 35 -15.56 5.35 -3.94
N SER A 36 -15.37 6.49 -4.63
CA SER A 36 -14.61 7.61 -4.10
C SER A 36 -15.20 8.10 -2.78
N GLY A 37 -14.31 8.40 -1.82
CA GLY A 37 -14.73 8.91 -0.51
C GLY A 37 -15.32 7.87 0.46
N CYS A 38 -15.37 6.57 0.13
CA CYS A 38 -15.91 5.54 1.04
C CYS A 38 -14.98 5.20 2.22
N GLY A 39 -13.72 5.70 2.22
CA GLY A 39 -12.79 5.53 3.35
C GLY A 39 -11.60 4.62 3.10
N LYS A 40 -11.32 4.20 1.86
CA LYS A 40 -10.19 3.30 1.51
C LYS A 40 -8.83 3.84 1.98
N THR A 41 -8.48 5.06 1.58
CA THR A 41 -7.25 5.74 2.02
C THR A 41 -7.18 5.86 3.56
N THR A 42 -8.31 6.17 4.22
CA THR A 42 -8.36 6.21 5.69
C THR A 42 -8.11 4.84 6.30
N LEU A 43 -8.64 3.77 5.69
CA LEU A 43 -8.45 2.41 6.17
C LEU A 43 -6.97 2.01 6.14
N ILE A 44 -6.27 2.19 5.02
CA ILE A 44 -4.83 1.86 4.95
C ILE A 44 -3.99 2.76 5.86
N ARG A 45 -4.36 4.03 6.06
CA ARG A 45 -3.71 4.91 7.03
C ARG A 45 -3.90 4.44 8.47
N CYS A 46 -5.02 3.80 8.79
CA CYS A 46 -5.20 3.14 10.09
C CYS A 46 -4.29 1.91 10.22
N LEU A 47 -4.12 1.11 9.15
CA LEU A 47 -3.22 -0.06 9.17
C LEU A 47 -1.75 0.34 9.41
N ASN A 48 -1.32 1.46 8.86
CA ASN A 48 0.03 2.01 9.07
C ASN A 48 0.16 2.80 10.38
N GLY A 49 -0.93 3.08 11.10
CA GLY A 49 -0.91 3.91 12.32
C GLY A 49 -0.75 5.42 12.06
N PHE A 50 -0.88 5.92 10.81
CA PHE A 50 -0.99 7.37 10.55
C PHE A 50 -2.30 7.94 11.07
N GLU A 51 -3.37 7.12 11.05
CA GLU A 51 -4.67 7.47 11.60
C GLU A 51 -5.00 6.55 12.76
N LYS A 52 -5.39 7.15 13.90
CA LYS A 52 -5.86 6.38 15.06
C LYS A 52 -7.29 5.90 14.83
N ILE A 53 -7.58 4.65 15.19
CA ILE A 53 -8.93 4.11 15.21
C ILE A 53 -9.66 4.56 16.48
N ASP A 54 -11.00 4.71 16.40
CA ASP A 54 -11.85 5.11 17.52
C ASP A 54 -12.44 3.91 18.28
N GLY A 55 -12.38 2.71 17.70
CA GLY A 55 -12.82 1.45 18.31
C GLY A 55 -12.21 0.25 17.62
N GLY A 56 -12.25 -0.91 18.30
CA GLY A 56 -11.66 -2.14 17.80
C GLY A 56 -10.15 -2.22 17.99
N LYS A 57 -9.50 -3.13 17.27
CA LYS A 57 -8.04 -3.32 17.32
C LYS A 57 -7.51 -3.76 15.94
N ILE A 58 -6.24 -3.44 15.70
CA ILE A 58 -5.46 -3.90 14.54
C ILE A 58 -4.26 -4.62 15.12
N LEU A 59 -4.05 -5.87 14.71
CA LEU A 59 -2.94 -6.68 15.15
C LEU A 59 -1.95 -6.86 13.97
N LEU A 60 -0.67 -6.68 14.25
CA LEU A 60 0.42 -7.06 13.36
C LEU A 60 1.17 -8.22 14.02
N ASN A 61 1.15 -9.40 13.42
CA ASN A 61 1.71 -10.64 13.99
C ASN A 61 1.22 -10.93 15.42
N GLY A 62 -0.06 -10.70 15.67
CA GLY A 62 -0.69 -10.93 16.99
C GLY A 62 -0.48 -9.80 18.01
N VAL A 63 0.36 -8.80 17.72
CA VAL A 63 0.60 -7.65 18.61
C VAL A 63 -0.26 -6.47 18.14
N ASN A 64 -0.97 -5.83 19.08
CA ASN A 64 -1.76 -4.64 18.75
C ASN A 64 -0.83 -3.50 18.31
N ILE A 65 -1.13 -2.89 17.17
CA ILE A 65 -0.30 -1.78 16.62
C ILE A 65 -0.19 -0.58 17.57
N LYS A 66 -1.14 -0.41 18.51
CA LYS A 66 -1.08 0.60 19.56
C LYS A 66 0.03 0.37 20.59
N ASP A 67 0.44 -0.88 20.74
CA ASP A 67 1.45 -1.33 21.70
C ASP A 67 2.84 -1.41 21.05
N ILE A 68 2.94 -1.20 19.76
CA ILE A 68 4.20 -1.12 18.99
C ILE A 68 4.62 0.35 18.95
N ASP A 69 5.89 0.63 19.24
CA ASP A 69 6.42 1.98 19.08
C ASP A 69 6.32 2.46 17.63
N GLU A 70 6.15 3.77 17.45
CA GLU A 70 5.85 4.36 16.14
C GLU A 70 6.96 4.08 15.11
N VAL A 71 8.22 4.13 15.50
CA VAL A 71 9.37 3.91 14.60
C VAL A 71 9.38 2.47 14.11
N THR A 72 9.22 1.52 15.02
CA THR A 72 9.13 0.09 14.68
C THR A 72 7.94 -0.19 13.78
N LEU A 73 6.75 0.35 14.10
CA LEU A 73 5.55 0.17 13.26
C LEU A 73 5.78 0.69 11.85
N LYS A 74 6.32 1.91 11.70
CA LYS A 74 6.61 2.52 10.39
C LYS A 74 7.69 1.77 9.60
N SER A 75 8.62 1.13 10.28
CA SER A 75 9.64 0.30 9.61
C SER A 75 9.07 -1.03 9.11
N LYS A 76 8.08 -1.59 9.82
CA LYS A 76 7.43 -2.87 9.47
C LYS A 76 6.30 -2.73 8.45
N VAL A 77 5.60 -1.60 8.46
CA VAL A 77 4.47 -1.32 7.56
C VAL A 77 4.81 -0.10 6.71
N GLY A 78 5.40 -0.35 5.54
CA GLY A 78 5.74 0.67 4.55
C GLY A 78 4.49 1.26 3.89
N MET A 79 4.59 2.49 3.37
CA MET A 79 3.50 3.12 2.62
C MET A 79 4.02 3.86 1.40
N VAL A 80 3.36 3.64 0.27
CA VAL A 80 3.55 4.36 -0.99
C VAL A 80 2.30 5.19 -1.24
N PHE A 81 2.47 6.51 -1.30
CA PHE A 81 1.38 7.48 -1.43
C PHE A 81 1.07 7.78 -2.90
N GLN A 82 -0.15 8.16 -3.19
CA GLN A 82 -0.63 8.57 -4.52
C GLN A 82 0.26 9.65 -5.18
N ASN A 83 0.73 10.63 -4.41
CA ASN A 83 1.58 11.72 -4.89
C ASN A 83 3.08 11.45 -4.71
N PHE A 84 3.50 10.17 -4.56
CA PHE A 84 4.90 9.72 -4.36
C PHE A 84 5.57 10.28 -3.10
N ASN A 85 5.32 11.52 -2.72
CA ASN A 85 5.87 12.25 -1.57
C ASN A 85 7.41 12.15 -1.48
N LEU A 86 8.09 12.29 -2.62
CA LEU A 86 9.56 12.36 -2.66
C LEU A 86 10.05 13.70 -2.14
N PHE A 87 11.18 13.70 -1.44
CA PHE A 87 11.83 14.91 -1.00
C PHE A 87 12.50 15.61 -2.20
N PRO A 88 12.03 16.78 -2.65
CA PRO A 88 12.46 17.39 -3.91
C PRO A 88 13.89 17.90 -3.89
N HIS A 89 14.45 18.13 -2.70
CA HIS A 89 15.80 18.63 -2.45
C HIS A 89 16.84 17.50 -2.24
N LEU A 90 16.42 16.26 -2.24
CA LEU A 90 17.26 15.06 -2.16
C LEU A 90 17.31 14.36 -3.52
N THR A 91 18.45 13.77 -3.83
CA THR A 91 18.57 12.85 -4.99
C THR A 91 17.73 11.60 -4.78
N VAL A 92 17.59 10.79 -5.81
CA VAL A 92 16.95 9.48 -5.75
C VAL A 92 17.60 8.58 -4.69
N GLY A 93 18.94 8.46 -4.74
CA GLY A 93 19.69 7.68 -3.77
C GLY A 93 19.50 8.18 -2.33
N GLU A 94 19.51 9.49 -2.13
CA GLU A 94 19.31 10.10 -0.81
C GLU A 94 17.87 9.90 -0.29
N ASN A 95 16.85 9.98 -1.16
CA ASN A 95 15.46 9.68 -0.80
C ASN A 95 15.32 8.27 -0.23
N ILE A 96 15.99 7.29 -0.83
CA ILE A 96 15.94 5.89 -0.40
C ILE A 96 16.80 5.67 0.86
N ALA A 97 17.98 6.30 0.94
CA ALA A 97 18.90 6.15 2.05
C ALA A 97 18.42 6.83 3.35
N LEU A 98 17.47 7.76 3.28
CA LEU A 98 17.10 8.63 4.39
C LEU A 98 16.62 7.84 5.62
N ALA A 99 15.63 6.98 5.47
CA ALA A 99 15.10 6.20 6.58
C ALA A 99 16.15 5.21 7.15
N PRO A 100 16.88 4.40 6.35
CA PRO A 100 17.97 3.56 6.85
C PRO A 100 19.02 4.32 7.64
N ARG A 101 19.41 5.52 7.21
CA ARG A 101 20.39 6.37 7.92
C ARG A 101 19.85 6.86 9.26
N LEU A 102 18.62 7.37 9.30
CA LEU A 102 17.96 7.83 10.52
C LEU A 102 17.76 6.69 11.54
N LEU A 103 17.42 5.52 11.07
CA LEU A 103 17.22 4.32 11.88
C LEU A 103 18.52 3.57 12.20
N LYS A 104 19.67 4.04 11.71
CA LYS A 104 20.99 3.41 11.92
C LYS A 104 21.01 1.94 11.53
N LEU A 105 20.40 1.58 10.40
CA LEU A 105 20.27 0.20 9.91
C LEU A 105 21.56 -0.38 9.30
N GLY A 106 22.69 0.27 9.48
CA GLY A 106 24.01 -0.14 9.01
C GLY A 106 24.97 1.01 8.85
N SER A 107 26.20 0.71 8.46
CA SER A 107 27.20 1.71 8.07
C SER A 107 26.78 2.45 6.78
N LYS A 108 27.40 3.58 6.51
CA LYS A 108 27.16 4.33 5.26
C LYS A 108 27.35 3.45 4.02
N SER A 109 28.44 2.67 3.99
CA SER A 109 28.76 1.79 2.85
C SER A 109 27.70 0.71 2.64
N GLU A 110 27.19 0.09 3.72
CA GLU A 110 26.15 -0.93 3.66
C GLU A 110 24.83 -0.33 3.17
N ILE A 111 24.45 0.85 3.65
CA ILE A 111 23.26 1.56 3.20
C ILE A 111 23.37 1.93 1.72
N ASP A 112 24.52 2.49 1.29
CA ASP A 112 24.75 2.89 -0.10
C ASP A 112 24.71 1.67 -1.03
N LYS A 113 25.26 0.52 -0.61
CA LYS A 113 25.13 -0.77 -1.32
C LYS A 113 23.66 -1.19 -1.43
N LYS A 114 22.91 -1.15 -0.32
CA LYS A 114 21.48 -1.52 -0.31
C LYS A 114 20.64 -0.61 -1.20
N VAL A 115 20.92 0.69 -1.24
CA VAL A 115 20.26 1.65 -2.14
C VAL A 115 20.45 1.24 -3.61
N ARG A 116 21.66 0.86 -4.00
CA ARG A 116 21.93 0.40 -5.37
C ARG A 116 21.21 -0.89 -5.70
N GLU A 117 21.19 -1.86 -4.77
CA GLU A 117 20.41 -3.09 -4.92
C GLU A 117 18.93 -2.82 -5.14
N LEU A 118 18.32 -1.93 -4.33
CA LEU A 118 16.91 -1.56 -4.44
C LEU A 118 16.62 -0.83 -5.76
N LEU A 119 17.47 0.10 -6.18
CA LEU A 119 17.33 0.79 -7.45
C LEU A 119 17.46 -0.16 -8.65
N ASN A 120 18.32 -1.17 -8.55
CA ASN A 120 18.42 -2.21 -9.56
C ASN A 120 17.14 -3.07 -9.59
N GLN A 121 16.61 -3.45 -8.43
CA GLN A 121 15.36 -4.22 -8.31
C GLN A 121 14.15 -3.49 -8.91
N VAL A 122 14.09 -2.16 -8.81
CA VAL A 122 13.04 -1.36 -9.43
C VAL A 122 13.42 -0.79 -10.81
N HIS A 123 14.55 -1.23 -11.40
CA HIS A 123 15.03 -0.93 -12.75
C HIS A 123 15.26 0.56 -13.06
N ILE A 124 15.81 1.33 -12.11
CA ILE A 124 16.15 2.76 -12.27
C ILE A 124 17.50 3.13 -11.62
N LEU A 125 18.47 2.21 -11.62
CA LEU A 125 19.79 2.45 -11.03
C LEU A 125 20.53 3.62 -11.68
N ASP A 126 20.31 3.86 -12.98
CA ASP A 126 20.89 4.97 -13.75
C ASP A 126 20.43 6.36 -13.25
N LYS A 127 19.37 6.42 -12.46
CA LYS A 127 18.79 7.65 -11.91
C LYS A 127 19.26 7.98 -10.48
N ILE A 128 20.20 7.24 -9.90
CA ILE A 128 20.60 7.35 -8.49
C ILE A 128 20.95 8.79 -8.06
N ASP A 129 21.61 9.55 -8.93
CA ASP A 129 22.03 10.94 -8.68
C ASP A 129 21.02 11.99 -9.22
N ALA A 130 19.91 11.54 -9.82
CA ALA A 130 18.88 12.44 -10.33
C ALA A 130 18.03 13.01 -9.20
N TYR A 131 17.47 14.21 -9.39
CA TYR A 131 16.49 14.81 -8.50
C TYR A 131 15.06 14.49 -8.97
N PRO A 132 14.07 14.41 -8.05
CA PRO A 132 12.68 14.08 -8.39
C PRO A 132 12.05 14.89 -9.52
N LYS A 133 12.42 16.15 -9.67
CA LYS A 133 11.94 17.04 -10.75
C LYS A 133 12.33 16.61 -12.16
N ARG A 134 13.35 15.75 -12.29
CA ARG A 134 13.85 15.23 -13.58
C ARG A 134 13.27 13.85 -13.93
N LEU A 135 12.39 13.30 -13.07
CA LEU A 135 11.84 11.97 -13.23
C LEU A 135 10.44 12.03 -13.84
N SER A 136 10.11 11.05 -14.68
CA SER A 136 8.74 10.75 -15.11
C SER A 136 7.88 10.27 -13.94
N GLY A 137 6.56 10.17 -14.14
CA GLY A 137 5.63 9.62 -13.14
C GLY A 137 6.00 8.20 -12.72
N GLY A 138 6.26 7.32 -13.69
CA GLY A 138 6.66 5.93 -13.45
C GLY A 138 7.99 5.81 -12.71
N GLU A 139 9.00 6.62 -13.06
CA GLU A 139 10.28 6.66 -12.33
C GLU A 139 10.08 7.14 -10.88
N LYS A 140 9.26 8.17 -10.64
CA LYS A 140 8.93 8.63 -9.28
C LYS A 140 8.25 7.53 -8.46
N GLN A 141 7.35 6.77 -9.07
CA GLN A 141 6.67 5.63 -8.43
C GLN A 141 7.69 4.56 -8.03
N ARG A 142 8.61 4.19 -8.92
CA ARG A 142 9.67 3.22 -8.65
C ARG A 142 10.60 3.68 -7.51
N VAL A 143 10.94 4.97 -7.44
CA VAL A 143 11.70 5.56 -6.31
C VAL A 143 10.90 5.46 -5.00
N ALA A 144 9.60 5.76 -5.02
CA ALA A 144 8.75 5.67 -3.83
C ALA A 144 8.64 4.23 -3.32
N ILE A 145 8.57 3.26 -4.23
CA ILE A 145 8.59 1.82 -3.90
C ILE A 145 9.95 1.44 -3.28
N ALA A 146 11.07 1.78 -3.93
CA ALA A 146 12.40 1.49 -3.40
C ALA A 146 12.63 2.10 -2.02
N ARG A 147 12.12 3.33 -1.80
CA ARG A 147 12.16 4.00 -0.49
C ARG A 147 11.35 3.23 0.56
N ALA A 148 10.18 2.73 0.22
CA ALA A 148 9.37 1.93 1.14
C ALA A 148 10.04 0.59 1.48
N LEU A 149 10.72 -0.05 0.52
CA LEU A 149 11.47 -1.29 0.70
C LEU A 149 12.75 -1.14 1.54
N ALA A 150 13.27 0.10 1.69
CA ALA A 150 14.58 0.34 2.29
C ALA A 150 14.66 -0.08 3.77
N THR A 151 13.54 -0.11 4.48
CA THR A 151 13.43 -0.58 5.88
C THR A 151 13.12 -2.07 5.99
N LYS A 152 13.02 -2.81 4.87
CA LYS A 152 12.61 -4.22 4.81
C LYS A 152 11.27 -4.48 5.49
N PRO A 153 10.20 -3.82 5.05
CA PRO A 153 8.89 -3.94 5.67
C PRO A 153 8.29 -5.34 5.49
N GLU A 154 7.47 -5.76 6.43
CA GLU A 154 6.67 -6.99 6.35
C GLU A 154 5.45 -6.78 5.44
N VAL A 155 4.94 -5.54 5.39
CA VAL A 155 3.77 -5.14 4.61
C VAL A 155 4.03 -3.81 3.91
N ILE A 156 3.62 -3.68 2.65
CA ILE A 156 3.61 -2.40 1.93
C ILE A 156 2.18 -2.05 1.53
N LEU A 157 1.76 -0.85 1.90
CA LEU A 157 0.45 -0.28 1.58
C LEU A 157 0.58 0.72 0.42
N PHE A 158 -0.23 0.56 -0.60
CA PHE A 158 -0.26 1.44 -1.78
C PHE A 158 -1.58 2.19 -1.85
N ASP A 159 -1.52 3.52 -1.83
CA ASP A 159 -2.68 4.40 -1.98
C ASP A 159 -2.79 4.88 -3.43
N GLU A 160 -3.64 4.24 -4.22
CA GLU A 160 -3.89 4.51 -5.65
C GLU A 160 -2.60 4.64 -6.50
N PRO A 161 -1.76 3.58 -6.55
CA PRO A 161 -0.43 3.66 -7.15
C PRO A 161 -0.43 3.87 -8.67
N THR A 162 -1.55 3.67 -9.33
CA THR A 162 -1.72 3.76 -10.79
C THR A 162 -2.32 5.10 -11.26
N SER A 163 -2.94 5.86 -10.35
CA SER A 163 -3.73 7.06 -10.69
C SER A 163 -2.96 8.20 -11.37
N ALA A 164 -1.64 8.24 -11.19
CA ALA A 164 -0.75 9.26 -11.76
C ALA A 164 0.16 8.71 -12.88
N LEU A 165 -0.15 7.51 -13.40
CA LEU A 165 0.66 6.81 -14.39
C LEU A 165 -0.05 6.69 -15.74
N ASP A 166 0.75 6.70 -16.81
CA ASP A 166 0.26 6.36 -18.14
C ASP A 166 -0.10 4.86 -18.21
N PRO A 167 -1.15 4.48 -18.95
CA PRO A 167 -1.58 3.08 -19.09
C PRO A 167 -0.46 2.12 -19.53
N ALA A 168 0.48 2.58 -20.34
CA ALA A 168 1.62 1.77 -20.77
C ALA A 168 2.57 1.36 -19.63
N VAL A 169 2.61 2.14 -18.54
CA VAL A 169 3.51 1.92 -17.39
C VAL A 169 2.84 1.08 -16.30
N ILE A 170 1.51 0.94 -16.34
CA ILE A 170 0.75 0.21 -15.31
C ILE A 170 1.14 -1.27 -15.31
N ASN A 171 1.28 -1.91 -16.46
CA ASN A 171 1.66 -3.32 -16.54
C ASN A 171 3.04 -3.57 -15.93
N ASP A 172 4.02 -2.73 -16.22
CA ASP A 172 5.38 -2.82 -15.64
C ASP A 172 5.33 -2.67 -14.10
N LEU A 173 4.44 -1.81 -13.60
CA LEU A 173 4.23 -1.66 -12.17
C LEU A 173 3.62 -2.93 -11.56
N LEU A 174 2.62 -3.53 -12.21
CA LEU A 174 1.98 -4.76 -11.71
C LEU A 174 2.95 -5.94 -11.69
N GLU A 175 3.81 -6.09 -12.69
CA GLU A 175 4.87 -7.10 -12.71
C GLU A 175 5.83 -6.90 -11.53
N LEU A 176 6.27 -5.65 -11.29
CA LEU A 176 7.10 -5.32 -10.14
C LEU A 176 6.41 -5.66 -8.82
N LEU A 177 5.14 -5.31 -8.65
CA LEU A 177 4.37 -5.63 -7.44
C LEU A 177 4.20 -7.15 -7.26
N ASP A 178 4.05 -7.90 -8.33
CA ASP A 178 3.97 -9.36 -8.28
C ASP A 178 5.30 -9.99 -7.82
N GLU A 179 6.43 -9.48 -8.31
CA GLU A 179 7.75 -9.89 -7.82
C GLU A 179 7.93 -9.60 -6.33
N LEU A 180 7.55 -8.41 -5.88
CA LEU A 180 7.66 -7.99 -4.49
C LEU A 180 6.76 -8.83 -3.57
N SER A 181 5.59 -9.25 -4.05
CA SER A 181 4.62 -10.03 -3.27
C SER A 181 5.15 -11.42 -2.86
N LYS A 182 6.18 -11.93 -3.54
CA LYS A 182 6.81 -13.22 -3.19
C LYS A 182 7.47 -13.21 -1.80
N THR A 183 7.82 -12.04 -1.30
CA THR A 183 8.54 -11.86 -0.02
C THR A 183 7.91 -10.84 0.92
N THR A 184 6.90 -10.10 0.46
CA THR A 184 6.31 -8.99 1.21
C THR A 184 4.80 -8.96 0.96
N THR A 185 4.02 -8.82 2.01
CA THR A 185 2.57 -8.65 1.90
C THR A 185 2.24 -7.31 1.25
N ILE A 186 1.35 -7.30 0.27
CA ILE A 186 1.01 -6.09 -0.49
C ILE A 186 -0.48 -5.77 -0.37
N VAL A 187 -0.78 -4.55 0.04
CA VAL A 187 -2.15 -4.02 0.10
C VAL A 187 -2.26 -2.84 -0.84
N VAL A 188 -3.14 -2.92 -1.82
CA VAL A 188 -3.37 -1.86 -2.81
C VAL A 188 -4.77 -1.30 -2.65
N VAL A 189 -4.88 0.01 -2.56
CA VAL A 189 -6.15 0.73 -2.76
C VAL A 189 -6.21 1.17 -4.21
N SER A 190 -7.26 0.79 -4.92
CA SER A 190 -7.48 1.24 -6.30
C SER A 190 -8.97 1.24 -6.65
N HIS A 191 -9.30 1.93 -7.73
CA HIS A 191 -10.61 1.87 -8.39
C HIS A 191 -10.54 1.16 -9.76
N GLU A 192 -9.37 0.63 -10.14
CA GLU A 192 -9.15 -0.01 -11.43
C GLU A 192 -9.57 -1.47 -11.43
N MET A 193 -10.41 -1.83 -12.41
CA MET A 193 -10.98 -3.16 -12.56
C MET A 193 -9.97 -4.22 -12.98
N ASP A 194 -8.96 -3.81 -13.75
CA ASP A 194 -7.93 -4.74 -14.24
C ASP A 194 -7.07 -5.30 -13.11
N LEU A 195 -6.90 -4.54 -12.02
CA LEU A 195 -6.22 -5.03 -10.81
C LEU A 195 -6.96 -6.20 -10.15
N ILE A 196 -8.28 -6.21 -10.20
CA ILE A 196 -9.06 -7.33 -9.66
C ILE A 196 -8.79 -8.61 -10.45
N LYS A 197 -8.80 -8.51 -11.80
CA LYS A 197 -8.64 -9.68 -12.67
C LYS A 197 -7.22 -10.23 -12.68
N ASN A 198 -6.25 -9.33 -12.77
CA ASN A 198 -4.88 -9.70 -13.15
C ASN A 198 -3.90 -9.72 -11.97
N TYR A 199 -4.22 -9.06 -10.85
CA TYR A 199 -3.25 -8.86 -9.79
C TYR A 199 -3.66 -9.46 -8.43
N ALA A 200 -4.87 -9.19 -7.94
CA ALA A 200 -5.26 -9.53 -6.56
C ALA A 200 -5.39 -11.04 -6.28
N ASP A 201 -5.03 -11.46 -5.06
CA ASP A 201 -5.42 -12.78 -4.53
C ASP A 201 -6.76 -12.67 -3.82
N LYS A 202 -6.91 -11.63 -2.96
CA LYS A 202 -8.16 -11.28 -2.30
C LYS A 202 -8.57 -9.84 -2.59
N VAL A 203 -9.85 -9.60 -2.49
CA VAL A 203 -10.45 -8.28 -2.71
C VAL A 203 -11.40 -7.94 -1.57
N LEU A 204 -11.33 -6.71 -1.09
CA LEU A 204 -12.21 -6.12 -0.10
C LEU A 204 -12.99 -4.98 -0.74
N PHE A 205 -14.30 -5.11 -0.83
CA PHE A 205 -15.19 -4.06 -1.33
C PHE A 205 -15.77 -3.26 -0.18
N LEU A 206 -15.36 -1.98 -0.11
CA LEU A 206 -15.79 -1.01 0.91
C LEU A 206 -16.83 -0.06 0.32
N LYS A 207 -18.03 -0.02 0.91
CA LYS A 207 -19.10 0.93 0.55
C LYS A 207 -19.95 1.22 1.79
N ASP A 208 -20.55 2.40 1.86
CA ASP A 208 -21.49 2.80 2.93
C ASP A 208 -20.96 2.54 4.35
N LYS A 209 -19.68 2.85 4.57
CA LYS A 209 -18.98 2.77 5.88
C LYS A 209 -18.76 1.33 6.39
N LYS A 210 -18.92 0.31 5.56
CA LYS A 210 -18.77 -1.11 5.92
C LYS A 210 -18.15 -1.91 4.78
N ILE A 211 -17.64 -3.08 5.11
CA ILE A 211 -17.28 -4.08 4.10
C ILE A 211 -18.59 -4.69 3.58
N ILE A 212 -18.81 -4.58 2.28
CA ILE A 212 -19.93 -5.21 1.60
C ILE A 212 -19.59 -6.64 1.27
N GLU A 213 -18.35 -6.86 0.79
CA GLU A 213 -17.88 -8.20 0.44
C GLU A 213 -16.36 -8.26 0.62
N TYR A 214 -15.87 -9.42 1.05
CA TYR A 214 -14.46 -9.74 1.21
C TYR A 214 -14.25 -11.22 0.88
N GLY A 215 -13.36 -11.50 -0.06
CA GLY A 215 -13.10 -12.87 -0.50
C GLY A 215 -12.03 -12.94 -1.57
N THR A 216 -11.88 -14.10 -2.20
CA THR A 216 -10.96 -14.27 -3.33
C THR A 216 -11.44 -13.44 -4.52
N LYS A 217 -10.52 -13.16 -5.46
CA LYS A 217 -10.90 -12.48 -6.71
C LYS A 217 -12.01 -13.19 -7.47
N LYS A 218 -12.11 -14.54 -7.37
CA LYS A 218 -13.18 -15.31 -8.01
C LYS A 218 -14.53 -15.04 -7.35
N ASP A 219 -14.58 -14.94 -6.02
CA ASP A 219 -15.81 -14.64 -5.29
C ASP A 219 -16.33 -13.27 -5.71
N ILE A 220 -15.48 -12.26 -5.70
CA ILE A 220 -15.84 -10.89 -6.08
C ILE A 220 -16.28 -10.80 -7.55
N LEU A 221 -15.55 -11.44 -8.46
CA LEU A 221 -15.90 -11.43 -9.89
C LEU A 221 -17.23 -12.14 -10.18
N ASN A 222 -17.63 -13.12 -9.37
CA ASN A 222 -18.90 -13.86 -9.48
C ASN A 222 -19.95 -13.43 -8.45
N SER A 223 -19.72 -12.31 -7.78
CA SER A 223 -20.63 -11.82 -6.74
C SER A 223 -22.05 -11.61 -7.27
N GLU A 224 -23.02 -12.05 -6.47
CA GLU A 224 -24.45 -11.77 -6.68
C GLU A 224 -24.91 -10.47 -6.01
N ASN A 225 -24.04 -9.86 -5.19
CA ASN A 225 -24.34 -8.62 -4.52
C ASN A 225 -24.49 -7.48 -5.53
N ILE A 226 -25.61 -6.77 -5.47
CA ILE A 226 -25.96 -5.73 -6.45
C ILE A 226 -24.94 -4.59 -6.46
N ASP A 227 -24.46 -4.17 -5.29
CA ASP A 227 -23.47 -3.09 -5.15
C ASP A 227 -22.14 -3.46 -5.80
N VAL A 228 -21.70 -4.72 -5.63
CA VAL A 228 -20.47 -5.26 -6.25
C VAL A 228 -20.64 -5.33 -7.75
N ARG A 229 -21.77 -5.85 -8.23
CA ARG A 229 -22.07 -5.97 -9.67
C ARG A 229 -22.14 -4.62 -10.36
N GLU A 230 -22.78 -3.64 -9.74
CA GLU A 230 -22.81 -2.26 -10.26
C GLU A 230 -21.40 -1.67 -10.36
N PHE A 231 -20.60 -1.82 -9.29
CA PHE A 231 -19.22 -1.36 -9.29
C PHE A 231 -18.39 -2.06 -10.38
N LEU A 232 -18.61 -3.35 -10.62
CA LEU A 232 -17.95 -4.13 -11.66
C LEU A 232 -18.47 -3.83 -13.09
N GLY A 233 -19.40 -2.90 -13.27
CA GLY A 233 -20.00 -2.60 -14.57
C GLY A 233 -20.84 -3.76 -15.13
N LYS A 234 -21.32 -4.67 -14.26
CA LYS A 234 -22.12 -5.86 -14.60
C LYS A 234 -23.61 -5.65 -14.36
N SER A 235 -24.06 -4.40 -14.27
CA SER A 235 -25.49 -4.08 -14.23
C SER A 235 -26.16 -4.55 -15.54
N LYS A 236 -27.30 -5.21 -15.41
CA LYS A 236 -28.19 -5.45 -16.55
C LYS A 236 -28.93 -4.18 -16.88
#